data_44925749a47f09e5ee6ac7a5187d39ef
#
_entry.id   44925749a47f09e5ee6ac7a5187d39ef
#
_cell.length_a   1.000
_cell.length_b   1.000
_cell.length_c   1.000
_cell.angle_alpha   90.00
_cell.angle_beta   90.00
_cell.angle_gamma   90.00
#
_symmetry.space_group_name_H-M   'P 1'
#
loop_
_entity.id
_entity.type
_entity.pdbx_description
1 polymer ?
#
loop_
_entity_poly.entity_id
_entity_poly.type
_entity_poly.pdbx_seq_one_letter_code
_entity_poly.pdbx_strand_id
1 'polypeptide(L)'
;MSLTRFIRNVQSRFEAIPAPAAIFYDAIPARILKKPEGKIADDIVEKIRSGTVVDLGSGTGFLAIKIAERAPGLQVYGIDLSRQMVKIARRHAQGVENVRFEFGNAAALPFEDDSIDFIVSTGSLHHWNKPGKVFDECYRVLKKDGEGWIYDPCRDALRENIEQAKKEYGFWIYRILTKVTELHGFSKQEYESKIKAILNQTTFKGNYQMELTDIWMKITLKKRGNK
;
A
#
# COMPACT_ATOMS: atom_id res chain seq x y z
N MET A 1 -15.16 -13.35 23.40
CA MET A 1 -14.18 -12.88 22.38
C MET A 1 -14.99 -12.11 21.36
N SER A 2 -14.69 -10.81 21.09
CA SER A 2 -15.51 -10.03 20.15
C SER A 2 -15.34 -10.56 18.73
N LEU A 3 -16.41 -10.52 17.91
CA LEU A 3 -16.40 -10.92 16.50
C LEU A 3 -15.25 -10.25 15.73
N THR A 4 -14.95 -8.99 16.04
CA THR A 4 -13.83 -8.22 15.51
C THR A 4 -12.47 -8.88 15.76
N ARG A 5 -12.26 -9.43 16.99
CA ARG A 5 -11.02 -10.12 17.36
C ARG A 5 -10.90 -11.48 16.66
N PHE A 6 -12.03 -12.15 16.44
CA PHE A 6 -12.07 -13.41 15.68
C PHE A 6 -11.71 -13.17 14.21
N ILE A 7 -12.33 -12.17 13.56
CA ILE A 7 -12.06 -11.80 12.16
C ILE A 7 -10.59 -11.43 11.98
N ARG A 8 -10.01 -10.62 12.87
CA ARG A 8 -8.56 -10.28 12.83
C ARG A 8 -7.67 -11.50 12.95
N ASN A 9 -7.98 -12.45 13.82
CA ASN A 9 -7.20 -13.68 13.98
C ASN A 9 -7.30 -14.60 12.75
N VAL A 10 -8.43 -14.57 12.03
CA VAL A 10 -8.58 -15.32 10.78
C VAL A 10 -7.81 -14.63 9.65
N GLN A 11 -7.91 -13.31 9.54
CA GLN A 11 -7.24 -12.53 8.50
C GLN A 11 -5.70 -12.56 8.61
N SER A 12 -5.17 -12.50 9.84
CA SER A 12 -3.71 -12.64 10.07
C SER A 12 -3.13 -14.00 9.68
N ARG A 13 -3.97 -14.99 9.36
CA ARG A 13 -3.54 -16.30 8.86
C ARG A 13 -3.44 -16.38 7.33
N PHE A 14 -3.99 -15.39 6.62
CA PHE A 14 -3.98 -15.36 5.16
C PHE A 14 -3.26 -14.10 4.68
N GLU A 15 -2.02 -14.26 4.26
CA GLU A 15 -1.23 -13.19 3.62
C GLU A 15 -1.80 -12.83 2.23
N ALA A 16 -2.44 -13.82 1.56
CA ALA A 16 -3.10 -13.62 0.27
C ALA A 16 -4.62 -13.64 0.41
N ILE A 17 -5.31 -12.72 -0.26
CA ILE A 17 -6.78 -12.70 -0.30
C ILE A 17 -7.26 -13.90 -1.12
N PRO A 18 -8.11 -14.80 -0.55
CA PRO A 18 -8.68 -15.94 -1.28
C PRO A 18 -9.52 -15.51 -2.48
N ALA A 19 -9.54 -16.34 -3.54
CA ALA A 19 -10.20 -16.01 -4.80
C ALA A 19 -11.65 -15.50 -4.69
N PRO A 20 -12.55 -16.09 -3.88
CA PRO A 20 -13.92 -15.55 -3.71
C PRO A 20 -13.93 -14.15 -3.09
N ALA A 21 -13.06 -13.90 -2.10
CA ALA A 21 -12.94 -12.59 -1.45
C ALA A 21 -12.33 -11.55 -2.37
N ALA A 22 -11.42 -11.93 -3.27
CA ALA A 22 -10.81 -11.03 -4.25
C ALA A 22 -11.85 -10.47 -5.23
N ILE A 23 -12.79 -11.29 -5.69
CA ILE A 23 -13.89 -10.86 -6.59
C ILE A 23 -14.82 -9.88 -5.86
N PHE A 24 -15.15 -10.17 -4.60
CA PHE A 24 -15.98 -9.28 -3.79
C PHE A 24 -15.25 -7.96 -3.48
N TYR A 25 -13.93 -8.01 -3.23
CA TYR A 25 -13.11 -6.83 -3.00
C TYR A 25 -13.09 -5.91 -4.22
N ASP A 26 -12.93 -6.46 -5.43
CA ASP A 26 -12.96 -5.69 -6.68
C ASP A 26 -14.31 -4.98 -6.90
N ALA A 27 -15.41 -5.63 -6.53
CA ALA A 27 -16.74 -5.09 -6.80
C ALA A 27 -17.12 -3.88 -5.92
N ILE A 28 -16.68 -3.81 -4.66
CA ILE A 28 -17.13 -2.78 -3.70
C ILE A 28 -15.97 -2.04 -3.04
N PRO A 29 -15.07 -2.66 -2.23
CA PRO A 29 -14.00 -1.93 -1.54
C PRO A 29 -13.04 -1.20 -2.47
N ALA A 30 -12.61 -1.84 -3.57
CA ALA A 30 -11.73 -1.21 -4.54
C ALA A 30 -12.33 0.06 -5.17
N ARG A 31 -13.64 0.09 -5.43
CA ARG A 31 -14.34 1.28 -5.96
C ARG A 31 -14.38 2.44 -4.97
N ILE A 32 -14.48 2.15 -3.67
CA ILE A 32 -14.48 3.17 -2.61
C ILE A 32 -13.10 3.80 -2.46
N LEU A 33 -12.04 3.00 -2.59
CA LEU A 33 -10.65 3.45 -2.46
C LEU A 33 -10.13 4.22 -3.68
N LYS A 34 -10.86 4.21 -4.80
CA LYS A 34 -10.46 4.91 -6.05
C LYS A 34 -10.09 6.37 -5.84
N LYS A 35 -10.84 7.10 -5.02
CA LYS A 35 -10.61 8.53 -4.80
C LYS A 35 -9.35 8.79 -3.95
N PRO A 36 -9.16 8.13 -2.78
CA PRO A 36 -7.92 8.22 -2.03
C PRO A 36 -6.68 7.80 -2.83
N GLU A 37 -6.75 6.67 -3.54
CA GLU A 37 -5.64 6.18 -4.37
C GLU A 37 -5.34 7.12 -5.54
N GLY A 38 -6.36 7.79 -6.08
CA GLY A 38 -6.19 8.81 -7.11
C GLY A 38 -5.30 9.96 -6.66
N LYS A 39 -5.49 10.47 -5.45
CA LYS A 39 -4.63 11.50 -4.85
C LYS A 39 -3.20 11.00 -4.65
N ILE A 40 -3.05 9.79 -4.11
CA ILE A 40 -1.73 9.18 -3.94
C ILE A 40 -1.00 9.07 -5.27
N ALA A 41 -1.72 8.70 -6.35
CA ALA A 41 -1.14 8.66 -7.69
C ALA A 41 -0.69 10.06 -8.17
N ASP A 42 -1.48 11.12 -7.91
CA ASP A 42 -1.12 12.50 -8.24
C ASP A 42 0.17 12.92 -7.50
N ASP A 43 0.24 12.69 -6.20
CA ASP A 43 1.41 13.01 -5.37
C ASP A 43 2.67 12.26 -5.86
N ILE A 44 2.52 10.97 -6.27
CA ILE A 44 3.64 10.18 -6.79
C ILE A 44 4.14 10.73 -8.12
N VAL A 45 3.25 11.08 -9.06
CA VAL A 45 3.68 11.58 -10.37
C VAL A 45 4.21 13.02 -10.31
N GLU A 46 3.88 13.78 -9.27
CA GLU A 46 4.56 15.05 -8.97
C GLU A 46 6.00 14.81 -8.47
N LYS A 47 6.20 13.75 -7.71
CA LYS A 47 7.50 13.38 -7.14
C LYS A 47 8.44 12.74 -8.16
N ILE A 48 7.93 11.84 -9.02
CA ILE A 48 8.71 11.09 -10.00
C ILE A 48 7.93 10.93 -11.31
N ARG A 49 8.58 11.24 -12.45
CA ARG A 49 7.96 11.18 -13.79
C ARG A 49 8.64 10.20 -14.75
N SER A 50 9.78 9.64 -14.37
CA SER A 50 10.53 8.64 -15.16
C SER A 50 11.26 7.67 -14.24
N GLY A 51 11.51 6.46 -14.71
CA GLY A 51 12.12 5.38 -13.94
C GLY A 51 11.15 4.25 -13.63
N THR A 52 11.46 3.47 -12.60
CA THR A 52 10.70 2.28 -12.23
C THR A 52 9.99 2.45 -10.88
N VAL A 53 8.67 2.23 -10.87
CA VAL A 53 7.83 2.25 -9.67
C VAL A 53 7.30 0.85 -9.39
N VAL A 54 7.32 0.43 -8.12
CA VAL A 54 6.74 -0.85 -7.68
C VAL A 54 5.63 -0.58 -6.67
N ASP A 55 4.43 -1.14 -6.95
CA ASP A 55 3.27 -1.16 -6.05
C ASP A 55 3.18 -2.53 -5.35
N LEU A 56 3.41 -2.55 -4.03
CA LEU A 56 3.44 -3.76 -3.21
C LEU A 56 2.05 -4.07 -2.63
N GLY A 57 1.55 -5.27 -2.90
CA GLY A 57 0.18 -5.65 -2.58
C GLY A 57 -0.80 -4.89 -3.48
N SER A 58 -0.52 -4.85 -4.77
CA SER A 58 -1.22 -4.02 -5.77
C SER A 58 -2.70 -4.36 -5.95
N GLY A 59 -3.18 -5.46 -5.37
CA GLY A 59 -4.57 -5.88 -5.43
C GLY A 59 -5.11 -5.92 -6.87
N THR A 60 -6.19 -5.17 -7.11
CA THR A 60 -6.82 -5.09 -8.45
C THR A 60 -6.12 -4.15 -9.41
N GLY A 61 -4.98 -3.59 -9.02
CA GLY A 61 -4.07 -2.81 -9.85
C GLY A 61 -4.43 -1.32 -10.00
N PHE A 62 -5.39 -0.83 -9.25
CA PHE A 62 -5.96 0.49 -9.49
C PHE A 62 -4.94 1.62 -9.34
N LEU A 63 -4.16 1.62 -8.25
CA LEU A 63 -3.12 2.63 -8.01
C LEU A 63 -2.02 2.57 -9.08
N ALA A 64 -1.47 1.38 -9.34
CA ALA A 64 -0.42 1.19 -10.34
C ALA A 64 -0.86 1.66 -11.74
N ILE A 65 -2.10 1.34 -12.15
CA ILE A 65 -2.67 1.79 -13.43
C ILE A 65 -2.77 3.32 -13.45
N LYS A 66 -3.25 3.94 -12.39
CA LYS A 66 -3.37 5.40 -12.31
C LYS A 66 -2.02 6.11 -12.39
N ILE A 67 -0.99 5.58 -11.76
CA ILE A 67 0.38 6.10 -11.87
C ILE A 67 0.87 6.00 -13.34
N ALA A 68 0.69 4.83 -13.95
CA ALA A 68 1.12 4.58 -15.32
C ALA A 68 0.42 5.49 -16.34
N GLU A 69 -0.91 5.65 -16.23
CA GLU A 69 -1.71 6.53 -17.09
C GLU A 69 -1.27 8.00 -17.01
N ARG A 70 -0.87 8.47 -15.82
CA ARG A 70 -0.51 9.87 -15.56
C ARG A 70 0.94 10.21 -15.86
N ALA A 71 1.82 9.21 -15.88
CA ALA A 71 3.24 9.36 -16.14
C ALA A 71 3.75 8.31 -17.14
N PRO A 72 3.59 8.53 -18.46
CA PRO A 72 4.04 7.57 -19.50
C PRO A 72 5.54 7.27 -19.48
N GLY A 73 6.35 8.11 -18.84
CA GLY A 73 7.80 7.89 -18.66
C GLY A 73 8.16 6.91 -17.54
N LEU A 74 7.17 6.47 -16.73
CA LEU A 74 7.37 5.47 -15.70
C LEU A 74 7.14 4.06 -16.25
N GLN A 75 7.94 3.09 -15.78
CA GLN A 75 7.60 1.66 -15.83
C GLN A 75 7.04 1.26 -14.47
N VAL A 76 5.79 0.81 -14.42
CA VAL A 76 5.11 0.49 -13.18
C VAL A 76 4.92 -1.01 -13.04
N TYR A 77 5.29 -1.56 -11.88
CA TYR A 77 5.09 -2.98 -11.57
C TYR A 77 4.16 -3.10 -10.36
N GLY A 78 3.08 -3.87 -10.50
CA GLY A 78 2.25 -4.28 -9.38
C GLY A 78 2.60 -5.71 -8.95
N ILE A 79 2.99 -5.89 -7.70
CA ILE A 79 3.31 -7.20 -7.11
C ILE A 79 2.21 -7.56 -6.11
N ASP A 80 1.61 -8.75 -6.29
CA ASP A 80 0.59 -9.25 -5.36
C ASP A 80 0.74 -10.76 -5.11
N LEU A 81 0.49 -11.18 -3.88
CA LEU A 81 0.57 -12.58 -3.46
C LEU A 81 -0.67 -13.40 -3.86
N SER A 82 -1.72 -12.76 -4.36
CA SER A 82 -2.93 -13.40 -4.86
C SER A 82 -2.92 -13.49 -6.39
N ARG A 83 -2.79 -14.72 -6.92
CA ARG A 83 -2.90 -14.96 -8.38
C ARG A 83 -4.21 -14.42 -8.97
N GLN A 84 -5.28 -14.43 -8.18
CA GLN A 84 -6.58 -13.92 -8.61
C GLN A 84 -6.57 -12.39 -8.73
N MET A 85 -5.94 -11.68 -7.77
CA MET A 85 -5.74 -10.22 -7.84
C MET A 85 -4.92 -9.85 -9.07
N VAL A 86 -3.81 -10.52 -9.31
CA VAL A 86 -2.97 -10.32 -10.50
C VAL A 86 -3.77 -10.52 -11.80
N LYS A 87 -4.61 -11.55 -11.86
CA LYS A 87 -5.49 -11.80 -13.02
C LYS A 87 -6.49 -10.67 -13.25
N ILE A 88 -7.06 -10.13 -12.18
CA ILE A 88 -8.00 -8.98 -12.24
C ILE A 88 -7.25 -7.73 -12.69
N ALA A 89 -6.09 -7.44 -12.06
CA ALA A 89 -5.28 -6.28 -12.38
C ALA A 89 -4.83 -6.25 -13.86
N ARG A 90 -4.39 -7.40 -14.39
CA ARG A 90 -4.04 -7.53 -15.81
C ARG A 90 -5.21 -7.24 -16.76
N ARG A 91 -6.43 -7.57 -16.37
CA ARG A 91 -7.63 -7.23 -17.16
C ARG A 91 -7.93 -5.74 -17.09
N HIS A 92 -7.78 -5.12 -15.91
CA HIS A 92 -7.98 -3.69 -15.76
C HIS A 92 -6.93 -2.85 -16.49
N ALA A 93 -5.73 -3.38 -16.66
CA ALA A 93 -4.61 -2.72 -17.33
C ALA A 93 -4.66 -2.80 -18.87
N GLN A 94 -5.70 -3.40 -19.47
CA GLN A 94 -5.80 -3.48 -20.93
C GLN A 94 -5.73 -2.08 -21.56
N GLY A 95 -4.79 -1.89 -22.48
CA GLY A 95 -4.54 -0.61 -23.14
C GLY A 95 -3.54 0.32 -22.43
N VAL A 96 -2.98 -0.08 -21.27
CA VAL A 96 -1.92 0.66 -20.56
C VAL A 96 -0.61 -0.11 -20.70
N GLU A 97 0.30 0.39 -21.55
CA GLU A 97 1.50 -0.37 -21.98
C GLU A 97 2.63 -0.36 -20.95
N ASN A 98 2.71 0.67 -20.11
CA ASN A 98 3.78 0.91 -19.16
C ASN A 98 3.47 0.39 -17.74
N VAL A 99 2.50 -0.52 -17.59
CA VAL A 99 2.20 -1.22 -16.32
C VAL A 99 2.22 -2.73 -16.50
N ARG A 100 2.79 -3.44 -15.53
CA ARG A 100 2.81 -4.91 -15.49
C ARG A 100 2.41 -5.41 -14.10
N PHE A 101 1.70 -6.53 -14.06
CA PHE A 101 1.30 -7.15 -12.79
C PHE A 101 1.86 -8.56 -12.69
N GLU A 102 2.51 -8.87 -11.57
CA GLU A 102 3.17 -10.13 -11.33
C GLU A 102 2.77 -10.72 -9.99
N PHE A 103 2.67 -12.06 -9.97
CA PHE A 103 2.53 -12.80 -8.74
C PHE A 103 3.88 -12.82 -8.03
N GLY A 104 3.91 -12.33 -6.78
CA GLY A 104 5.15 -12.27 -6.01
C GLY A 104 4.90 -11.98 -4.53
N ASN A 105 5.94 -12.25 -3.73
CA ASN A 105 5.95 -11.94 -2.31
C ASN A 105 6.77 -10.68 -2.07
N ALA A 106 6.18 -9.69 -1.38
CA ALA A 106 6.87 -8.45 -1.02
C ALA A 106 8.11 -8.68 -0.12
N ALA A 107 8.18 -9.81 0.58
CA ALA A 107 9.35 -10.20 1.37
C ALA A 107 10.46 -10.91 0.56
N ALA A 108 10.32 -11.04 -0.77
CA ALA A 108 11.29 -11.61 -1.70
C ALA A 108 10.97 -11.10 -3.12
N LEU A 109 11.31 -9.84 -3.38
CA LEU A 109 10.98 -9.15 -4.62
C LEU A 109 11.84 -9.64 -5.80
N PRO A 110 11.24 -9.83 -6.99
CA PRO A 110 11.95 -10.33 -8.17
C PRO A 110 12.72 -9.21 -8.90
N PHE A 111 13.37 -8.33 -8.15
CA PHE A 111 14.15 -7.22 -8.68
C PHE A 111 15.58 -7.27 -8.15
N GLU A 112 16.51 -6.76 -8.94
CA GLU A 112 17.91 -6.64 -8.54
C GLU A 112 18.08 -5.55 -7.45
N ASP A 113 19.21 -5.59 -6.76
CA ASP A 113 19.60 -4.55 -5.82
C ASP A 113 19.71 -3.21 -6.56
N ASP A 114 19.35 -2.11 -5.90
CA ASP A 114 19.50 -0.75 -6.44
C ASP A 114 18.85 -0.54 -7.84
N SER A 115 17.73 -1.23 -8.13
CA SER A 115 17.07 -1.19 -9.45
C SER A 115 15.79 -0.36 -9.50
N ILE A 116 15.16 -0.08 -8.36
CA ILE A 116 13.84 0.58 -8.27
C ILE A 116 13.99 2.02 -7.81
N ASP A 117 13.34 2.94 -8.53
CA ASP A 117 13.38 4.37 -8.22
C ASP A 117 12.40 4.74 -7.10
N PHE A 118 11.22 4.11 -7.10
CA PHE A 118 10.17 4.41 -6.12
C PHE A 118 9.34 3.17 -5.77
N ILE A 119 8.98 3.05 -4.49
CA ILE A 119 8.08 2.00 -4.01
C ILE A 119 6.82 2.65 -3.44
N VAL A 120 5.67 2.06 -3.71
CA VAL A 120 4.41 2.40 -3.04
C VAL A 120 3.70 1.15 -2.56
N SER A 121 2.90 1.29 -1.52
CA SER A 121 1.95 0.27 -1.07
C SER A 121 0.75 0.96 -0.44
N THR A 122 -0.46 0.48 -0.74
CA THR A 122 -1.70 0.97 -0.12
C THR A 122 -2.51 -0.18 0.48
N GLY A 123 -2.83 -0.08 1.77
CA GLY A 123 -3.71 -1.02 2.47
C GLY A 123 -3.21 -2.46 2.52
N SER A 124 -1.91 -2.70 2.49
CA SER A 124 -1.35 -4.06 2.52
C SER A 124 -0.45 -4.37 3.73
N LEU A 125 0.11 -3.35 4.40
CA LEU A 125 1.03 -3.53 5.54
C LEU A 125 0.43 -4.40 6.66
N HIS A 126 -0.85 -4.21 6.98
CA HIS A 126 -1.53 -4.97 8.03
C HIS A 126 -1.72 -6.47 7.71
N HIS A 127 -1.46 -6.88 6.46
CA HIS A 127 -1.45 -8.27 6.01
C HIS A 127 -0.04 -8.89 5.99
N TRP A 128 1.03 -8.12 6.15
CA TRP A 128 2.38 -8.65 6.07
C TRP A 128 2.72 -9.50 7.30
N ASN A 129 2.96 -10.79 7.12
CA ASN A 129 3.36 -11.69 8.21
C ASN A 129 4.77 -11.37 8.74
N LYS A 130 5.65 -10.85 7.89
CA LYS A 130 7.04 -10.52 8.21
C LYS A 130 7.38 -9.11 7.72
N PRO A 131 6.76 -8.06 8.30
CA PRO A 131 6.93 -6.70 7.81
C PRO A 131 8.40 -6.22 7.83
N GLY A 132 9.22 -6.66 8.78
CA GLY A 132 10.66 -6.37 8.79
C GLY A 132 11.37 -6.86 7.52
N LYS A 133 11.07 -8.09 7.06
CA LYS A 133 11.64 -8.60 5.80
C LYS A 133 11.16 -7.82 4.59
N VAL A 134 9.90 -7.38 4.57
CA VAL A 134 9.39 -6.54 3.47
C VAL A 134 10.12 -5.20 3.44
N PHE A 135 10.33 -4.57 4.59
CA PHE A 135 11.09 -3.32 4.66
C PHE A 135 12.55 -3.52 4.21
N ASP A 136 13.22 -4.60 4.62
CA ASP A 136 14.59 -4.88 4.17
C ASP A 136 14.66 -5.18 2.66
N GLU A 137 13.66 -5.85 2.09
CA GLU A 137 13.54 -6.02 0.64
C GLU A 137 13.31 -4.68 -0.09
N CYS A 138 12.45 -3.81 0.45
CA CYS A 138 12.29 -2.46 -0.07
C CYS A 138 13.63 -1.72 -0.07
N TYR A 139 14.41 -1.82 1.01
CA TYR A 139 15.73 -1.19 1.08
C TYR A 139 16.68 -1.77 0.03
N ARG A 140 16.70 -3.10 -0.12
CA ARG A 140 17.59 -3.79 -1.07
C ARG A 140 17.34 -3.30 -2.49
N VAL A 141 16.09 -3.30 -2.95
CA VAL A 141 15.75 -3.00 -4.35
C VAL A 141 15.73 -1.51 -4.67
N LEU A 142 15.46 -0.63 -3.69
CA LEU A 142 15.50 0.82 -3.91
C LEU A 142 16.90 1.27 -4.33
N LYS A 143 17.00 2.13 -5.33
CA LYS A 143 18.22 2.85 -5.70
C LYS A 143 18.66 3.75 -4.55
N LYS A 144 19.93 4.19 -4.58
CA LYS A 144 20.41 5.26 -3.72
C LYS A 144 19.54 6.50 -3.92
N ASP A 145 19.18 7.14 -2.81
CA ASP A 145 18.25 8.26 -2.73
C ASP A 145 16.81 7.96 -3.19
N GLY A 146 16.52 6.68 -3.48
CA GLY A 146 15.17 6.19 -3.74
C GLY A 146 14.28 6.29 -2.50
N GLU A 147 12.97 6.40 -2.75
CA GLU A 147 11.97 6.64 -1.70
C GLU A 147 10.84 5.62 -1.81
N GLY A 148 10.26 5.26 -0.66
CA GLY A 148 9.07 4.39 -0.61
C GLY A 148 7.99 5.01 0.25
N TRP A 149 6.73 4.93 -0.19
CA TRP A 149 5.55 5.38 0.56
C TRP A 149 4.62 4.23 0.84
N ILE A 150 4.44 3.93 2.12
CA ILE A 150 3.51 2.89 2.57
C ILE A 150 2.32 3.56 3.24
N TYR A 151 1.14 3.42 2.66
CA TYR A 151 -0.11 3.91 3.20
C TYR A 151 -0.92 2.74 3.73
N ASP A 152 -1.30 2.80 4.99
CA ASP A 152 -2.11 1.74 5.58
C ASP A 152 -3.22 2.34 6.45
N PRO A 153 -4.43 1.74 6.50
CA PRO A 153 -5.55 2.28 7.25
C PRO A 153 -5.21 2.55 8.72
N CYS A 154 -5.49 3.76 9.19
CA CYS A 154 -5.30 4.12 10.59
C CYS A 154 -6.64 4.51 11.23
N ARG A 155 -7.02 3.81 12.31
CA ARG A 155 -8.30 4.05 13.01
C ARG A 155 -8.41 5.45 13.58
N ASP A 156 -7.30 6.02 13.99
CA ASP A 156 -7.28 7.35 14.60
C ASP A 156 -7.31 8.48 13.55
N ALA A 157 -6.79 8.25 12.34
CA ALA A 157 -6.81 9.22 11.25
C ALA A 157 -8.23 9.66 10.89
N LEU A 158 -9.16 8.70 10.75
CA LEU A 158 -10.57 9.02 10.49
C LEU A 158 -11.24 9.76 11.64
N ARG A 159 -10.81 9.53 12.89
CA ARG A 159 -11.36 10.23 14.05
C ARG A 159 -10.86 11.66 14.14
N GLU A 160 -9.59 11.90 13.84
CA GLU A 160 -8.99 13.25 13.83
C GLU A 160 -9.51 14.10 12.65
N ASN A 161 -9.88 13.47 11.52
CA ASN A 161 -10.27 14.16 10.26
C ASN A 161 -11.74 13.93 9.86
N ILE A 162 -12.63 13.66 10.82
CA ILE A 162 -14.04 13.27 10.57
C ILE A 162 -14.77 14.20 9.60
N GLU A 163 -14.73 15.49 9.86
CA GLU A 163 -15.51 16.46 9.08
C GLU A 163 -14.94 16.62 7.66
N GLN A 164 -13.62 16.60 7.53
CA GLN A 164 -12.96 16.63 6.21
C GLN A 164 -13.28 15.37 5.41
N ALA A 165 -13.18 14.19 6.02
CA ALA A 165 -13.48 12.91 5.38
C ALA A 165 -14.96 12.82 4.94
N LYS A 166 -15.91 13.28 5.76
CA LYS A 166 -17.33 13.35 5.39
C LYS A 166 -17.58 14.30 4.23
N LYS A 167 -16.94 15.47 4.23
CA LYS A 167 -17.04 16.45 3.14
C LYS A 167 -16.47 15.91 1.83
N GLU A 168 -15.37 15.20 1.92
CA GLU A 168 -14.64 14.71 0.75
C GLU A 168 -15.25 13.44 0.14
N TYR A 169 -15.59 12.47 0.97
CA TYR A 169 -16.08 11.15 0.52
C TYR A 169 -17.60 11.02 0.60
N GLY A 170 -18.27 11.89 1.33
CA GLY A 170 -19.69 11.82 1.63
C GLY A 170 -19.99 10.86 2.82
N PHE A 171 -21.15 11.08 3.45
CA PHE A 171 -21.53 10.42 4.70
C PHE A 171 -21.51 8.87 4.62
N TRP A 172 -22.04 8.28 3.54
CA TRP A 172 -22.16 6.84 3.40
C TRP A 172 -20.81 6.17 3.18
N ILE A 173 -19.95 6.75 2.32
CA ILE A 173 -18.60 6.25 2.07
C ILE A 173 -17.76 6.39 3.34
N TYR A 174 -17.82 7.52 4.03
CA TYR A 174 -17.18 7.70 5.33
C TYR A 174 -17.55 6.60 6.33
N ARG A 175 -18.83 6.26 6.46
CA ARG A 175 -19.26 5.17 7.36
C ARG A 175 -18.71 3.79 6.96
N ILE A 176 -18.60 3.53 5.67
CA ILE A 176 -18.00 2.28 5.18
C ILE A 176 -16.50 2.26 5.46
N LEU A 177 -15.79 3.35 5.15
CA LEU A 177 -14.37 3.52 5.44
C LEU A 177 -14.09 3.34 6.95
N THR A 178 -14.91 3.95 7.81
CA THR A 178 -14.78 3.79 9.28
C THR A 178 -14.86 2.31 9.68
N LYS A 179 -15.86 1.58 9.20
CA LYS A 179 -16.00 0.15 9.51
C LYS A 179 -14.84 -0.68 8.99
N VAL A 180 -14.41 -0.44 7.75
CA VAL A 180 -13.25 -1.13 7.16
C VAL A 180 -12.00 -0.86 7.98
N THR A 181 -11.74 0.40 8.32
CA THR A 181 -10.58 0.81 9.11
C THR A 181 -10.62 0.26 10.53
N GLU A 182 -11.78 0.18 11.17
CA GLU A 182 -11.93 -0.45 12.49
C GLU A 182 -11.63 -1.95 12.47
N LEU A 183 -11.94 -2.62 11.37
CA LEU A 183 -11.70 -4.06 11.21
C LEU A 183 -10.22 -4.36 10.88
N HIS A 184 -9.61 -3.59 10.00
CA HIS A 184 -8.31 -3.88 9.38
C HIS A 184 -7.17 -2.98 9.87
N GLY A 185 -7.45 -1.70 10.14
CA GLY A 185 -6.42 -0.71 10.46
C GLY A 185 -5.79 -0.89 11.84
N PHE A 186 -4.54 -0.51 11.96
CA PHE A 186 -3.87 -0.31 13.25
C PHE A 186 -4.32 1.01 13.90
N SER A 187 -4.16 1.12 15.22
CA SER A 187 -4.24 2.41 15.91
C SER A 187 -2.91 3.18 15.77
N LYS A 188 -2.94 4.50 16.00
CA LYS A 188 -1.72 5.32 16.07
C LYS A 188 -0.73 4.75 17.08
N GLN A 189 -1.21 4.30 18.24
CA GLN A 189 -0.39 3.67 19.27
C GLN A 189 0.26 2.36 18.78
N GLU A 190 -0.45 1.55 17.99
CA GLU A 190 0.13 0.33 17.39
C GLU A 190 1.20 0.65 16.36
N TYR A 191 1.04 1.72 15.58
CA TYR A 191 2.12 2.20 14.69
C TYR A 191 3.33 2.67 15.48
N GLU A 192 3.15 3.51 16.49
CA GLU A 192 4.22 4.04 17.32
C GLU A 192 4.95 2.96 18.15
N SER A 193 4.27 1.91 18.56
CA SER A 193 4.88 0.84 19.36
C SER A 193 5.42 -0.31 18.50
N LYS A 194 4.57 -0.93 17.65
CA LYS A 194 4.91 -2.16 16.93
C LYS A 194 5.65 -1.86 15.63
N ILE A 195 5.06 -1.04 14.75
CA ILE A 195 5.64 -0.81 13.40
C ILE A 195 6.94 -0.03 13.51
N LYS A 196 6.99 0.98 14.37
CA LYS A 196 8.22 1.73 14.67
C LYS A 196 9.33 0.84 15.27
N ALA A 197 8.99 -0.08 16.17
CA ALA A 197 9.95 -1.03 16.73
C ALA A 197 10.52 -1.95 15.63
N ILE A 198 9.68 -2.42 14.70
CA ILE A 198 10.11 -3.22 13.56
C ILE A 198 11.02 -2.40 12.65
N LEU A 199 10.63 -1.19 12.23
CA LEU A 199 11.44 -0.31 11.38
C LEU A 199 12.81 -0.02 11.99
N ASN A 200 12.88 0.15 13.31
CA ASN A 200 14.14 0.37 14.02
C ASN A 200 15.07 -0.87 14.07
N GLN A 201 14.56 -2.04 13.68
CA GLN A 201 15.34 -3.29 13.52
C GLN A 201 15.70 -3.58 12.06
N THR A 202 15.24 -2.76 11.10
CA THR A 202 15.54 -2.88 9.67
C THR A 202 16.65 -1.93 9.25
N THR A 203 17.08 -2.09 8.01
CA THR A 203 18.08 -1.21 7.36
C THR A 203 17.58 0.23 7.21
N PHE A 204 16.26 0.48 7.31
CA PHE A 204 15.69 1.85 7.33
C PHE A 204 15.81 2.56 8.68
N LYS A 205 16.44 1.98 9.71
CA LYS A 205 16.60 2.62 11.02
C LYS A 205 17.09 4.06 10.90
N GLY A 206 16.28 5.00 11.41
CA GLY A 206 16.59 6.44 11.36
C GLY A 206 16.36 7.12 10.00
N ASN A 207 15.91 6.37 8.99
CA ASN A 207 15.68 6.87 7.63
C ASN A 207 14.20 6.67 7.20
N TYR A 208 13.28 6.87 8.11
CA TYR A 208 11.84 6.84 7.85
C TYR A 208 11.12 7.94 8.61
N GLN A 209 9.93 8.29 8.14
CA GLN A 209 8.99 9.19 8.80
C GLN A 209 7.61 8.54 8.82
N MET A 210 6.81 8.84 9.84
CA MET A 210 5.45 8.33 9.99
C MET A 210 4.53 9.51 10.30
N GLU A 211 3.48 9.66 9.52
CA GLU A 211 2.51 10.76 9.67
C GLU A 211 1.09 10.30 9.36
N LEU A 212 0.11 10.90 10.03
CA LEU A 212 -1.29 10.75 9.67
C LEU A 212 -1.62 11.67 8.49
N THR A 213 -2.18 11.11 7.45
CA THR A 213 -2.64 11.86 6.29
C THR A 213 -3.97 11.30 5.80
N ASP A 214 -4.98 12.13 5.68
CA ASP A 214 -6.33 11.76 5.26
C ASP A 214 -6.90 10.59 6.11
N ILE A 215 -7.03 9.41 5.54
CA ILE A 215 -7.50 8.18 6.23
C ILE A 215 -6.36 7.21 6.57
N TRP A 216 -5.12 7.58 6.26
CA TRP A 216 -3.96 6.70 6.31
C TRP A 216 -2.95 7.09 7.39
N MET A 217 -2.23 6.09 7.87
CA MET A 217 -0.86 6.28 8.32
C MET A 217 0.04 6.17 7.09
N LYS A 218 0.77 7.22 6.78
CA LYS A 218 1.81 7.23 5.76
C LYS A 218 3.16 6.98 6.41
N ILE A 219 3.90 6.00 5.90
CA ILE A 219 5.30 5.74 6.25
C ILE A 219 6.14 6.09 5.03
N THR A 220 6.98 7.11 5.16
CA THR A 220 7.96 7.49 4.15
C THR A 220 9.29 6.82 4.47
N LEU A 221 9.79 5.99 3.56
CA LEU A 221 11.08 5.29 3.64
C LEU A 221 12.07 5.99 2.72
N LYS A 222 13.33 6.19 3.16
CA LYS A 222 14.37 6.81 2.34
C LYS A 222 15.65 5.97 2.38
N LYS A 223 16.09 5.49 1.21
CA LYS A 223 17.41 4.87 1.09
C LYS A 223 18.47 5.97 0.88
N ARG A 224 19.22 6.27 1.91
CA ARG A 224 20.32 7.26 1.79
C ARG A 224 21.53 6.64 1.11
N GLY A 225 22.11 7.36 0.17
CA GLY A 225 23.44 7.04 -0.32
C GLY A 225 24.44 7.05 0.84
N ASN A 226 25.35 6.08 0.90
CA ASN A 226 26.48 6.15 1.81
C ASN A 226 27.25 7.43 1.50
N LYS A 227 27.42 8.29 2.54
CA LYS A 227 28.33 9.43 2.45
C LYS A 227 29.75 8.95 2.34
#